data_77c5402bbc832b1eb2971675417643ee
#
_entry.id   77c5402bbc832b1eb2971675417643ee
#
_cell.length_a   1.000
_cell.length_b   1.000
_cell.length_c   1.000
_cell.angle_alpha   90.00
_cell.angle_beta   90.00
_cell.angle_gamma   90.00
#
_symmetry.space_group_name_H-M   'P 1'
#
loop_
_entity.id
_entity.type
_entity.pdbx_description
1 polymer ?
#
loop_
_entity_poly.entity_id
_entity_poly.type
_entity_poly.pdbx_seq_one_letter_code
_entity_poly.pdbx_strand_id
1 'polypeptide(L)'
;MKNTFGSDLSLTIFGESHGRAVGAVLDGMAAGVPVDEAFVAACMDKRRARGDGLSTPRVEADAVQFLSGVVNGCTTGTAIALMVENQNTRSADYAKTADLLRPGHADFTAYAKYHGFQDARGGGHFSGRVTAALVAGGAVVLGALSRAGIDISTHIAACAGISDTRFALDDAAALAAQVEALADKPEGFAVLDPAVEEPMKAAIRAAGADGDSVGGLLETAILGLPAGIGEPYFDSVESKIAHLAFSIPAVKGIEFGSGFAFADQRGSEANDAFRMAGGQIVTATNHNAGINGGISNGMPVVFRTAVKPTPSIYKPQQTVDYIAKKDADLSIQGRHDPCIVPRAAIVQTCAAALALADLMTVRYGTAWMEDPTGYRKEG
;
A
#
# COMPACT_ATOMS: atom_id res chain seq x y z
N MET A 1 21.11 7.02 -0.89
CA MET A 1 19.78 6.73 -0.33
C MET A 1 18.78 6.82 -1.46
N LYS A 2 17.76 5.95 -1.49
CA LYS A 2 16.79 5.90 -2.59
C LYS A 2 15.41 6.22 -2.03
N ASN A 3 14.92 7.44 -2.28
CA ASN A 3 13.58 7.89 -1.92
C ASN A 3 12.66 8.00 -3.15
N THR A 4 13.15 7.55 -4.31
CA THR A 4 12.44 7.56 -5.59
C THR A 4 12.22 6.12 -6.05
N PHE A 5 10.99 5.80 -6.40
CA PHE A 5 10.59 4.59 -7.10
C PHE A 5 10.19 4.94 -8.52
N GLY A 6 10.32 3.98 -9.45
CA GLY A 6 9.90 4.06 -10.84
C GLY A 6 11.02 4.44 -11.79
N SER A 7 10.77 4.22 -13.06
CA SER A 7 11.69 4.50 -14.19
C SER A 7 11.14 5.60 -15.06
N ASP A 8 10.02 5.36 -15.74
CA ASP A 8 9.38 6.30 -16.68
C ASP A 8 8.25 7.07 -16.01
N LEU A 9 7.57 6.45 -15.03
CA LEU A 9 6.70 7.14 -14.08
C LEU A 9 7.28 6.97 -12.68
N SER A 10 7.65 8.05 -12.02
CA SER A 10 8.38 7.98 -10.77
C SER A 10 7.73 8.78 -9.64
N LEU A 11 7.87 8.27 -8.41
CA LEU A 11 7.44 8.95 -7.19
C LEU A 11 8.64 9.11 -6.25
N THR A 12 8.96 10.35 -5.90
CA THR A 12 9.92 10.68 -4.85
C THR A 12 9.18 11.08 -3.58
N ILE A 13 9.45 10.42 -2.46
CA ILE A 13 8.85 10.71 -1.15
C ILE A 13 9.84 11.49 -0.28
N PHE A 14 9.36 12.50 0.47
CA PHE A 14 10.13 13.28 1.42
C PHE A 14 9.36 13.56 2.71
N GLY A 15 10.10 13.97 3.74
CA GLY A 15 9.58 14.40 5.04
C GLY A 15 9.67 13.35 6.14
N GLU A 16 9.41 13.78 7.36
CA GLU A 16 9.45 13.02 8.60
C GLU A 16 8.17 13.23 9.42
N SER A 17 7.86 12.24 10.27
CA SER A 17 6.64 12.22 11.08
C SER A 17 6.45 13.45 11.97
N HIS A 18 7.52 14.06 12.45
CA HIS A 18 7.54 15.26 13.30
C HIS A 18 8.24 16.45 12.63
N GLY A 19 8.51 16.37 11.32
CA GLY A 19 8.89 17.49 10.48
C GLY A 19 7.69 18.41 10.19
N ARG A 20 7.89 19.43 9.38
CA ARG A 20 6.83 20.40 9.01
C ARG A 20 5.74 19.76 8.16
N ALA A 21 6.13 18.86 7.26
CA ALA A 21 5.24 18.18 6.33
C ALA A 21 5.84 16.85 5.88
N VAL A 22 5.01 16.01 5.28
CA VAL A 22 5.42 14.90 4.39
C VAL A 22 4.89 15.20 3.00
N GLY A 23 5.55 14.71 1.96
CA GLY A 23 5.09 14.97 0.60
C GLY A 23 5.73 14.06 -0.43
N ALA A 24 5.30 14.24 -1.65
CA ALA A 24 5.81 13.50 -2.80
C ALA A 24 5.97 14.41 -4.02
N VAL A 25 6.87 14.00 -4.90
CA VAL A 25 6.96 14.50 -6.27
C VAL A 25 6.67 13.33 -7.20
N LEU A 26 5.57 13.43 -7.95
CA LEU A 26 5.18 12.48 -8.99
C LEU A 26 5.60 13.06 -10.34
N ASP A 27 6.38 12.31 -11.11
CA ASP A 27 6.88 12.69 -12.42
C ASP A 27 6.59 11.62 -13.46
N GLY A 28 6.50 11.97 -14.74
CA GLY A 28 6.17 11.05 -15.84
C GLY A 28 4.67 10.99 -16.21
N MET A 29 3.81 11.82 -15.61
CA MET A 29 2.42 11.92 -16.04
C MET A 29 2.30 12.69 -17.36
N ALA A 30 1.45 12.19 -18.29
CA ALA A 30 1.10 12.93 -19.50
C ALA A 30 0.44 14.28 -19.19
N ALA A 31 0.51 15.24 -20.11
CA ALA A 31 -0.28 16.46 -20.02
C ALA A 31 -1.76 16.20 -20.32
N GLY A 32 -2.66 16.93 -19.65
CA GLY A 32 -4.11 16.85 -19.90
C GLY A 32 -4.85 15.70 -19.23
N VAL A 33 -4.19 14.91 -18.38
CA VAL A 33 -4.83 13.85 -17.60
C VAL A 33 -5.67 14.49 -16.49
N PRO A 34 -6.99 14.23 -16.41
CA PRO A 34 -7.83 14.74 -15.34
C PRO A 34 -7.37 14.24 -13.96
N VAL A 35 -7.32 15.16 -13.01
CA VAL A 35 -7.04 14.89 -11.59
C VAL A 35 -8.29 15.21 -10.79
N ASP A 36 -8.89 14.17 -10.22
CA ASP A 36 -10.03 14.32 -9.30
C ASP A 36 -9.49 14.49 -7.87
N GLU A 37 -9.43 15.73 -7.40
CA GLU A 37 -8.98 16.07 -6.05
C GLU A 37 -9.89 15.49 -4.96
N ALA A 38 -11.20 15.32 -5.25
CA ALA A 38 -12.14 14.70 -4.31
C ALA A 38 -11.86 13.21 -4.16
N PHE A 39 -11.52 12.52 -5.25
CA PHE A 39 -11.08 11.13 -5.20
C PHE A 39 -9.77 10.97 -4.44
N VAL A 40 -8.80 11.86 -4.65
CA VAL A 40 -7.54 11.87 -3.87
C VAL A 40 -7.84 12.06 -2.38
N ALA A 41 -8.72 13.02 -2.03
CA ALA A 41 -9.14 13.25 -0.64
C ALA A 41 -9.84 12.02 -0.03
N ALA A 42 -10.68 11.32 -0.78
CA ALA A 42 -11.33 10.08 -0.33
C ALA A 42 -10.31 8.96 -0.05
N CYS A 43 -9.29 8.80 -0.91
CA CYS A 43 -8.18 7.87 -0.65
C CYS A 43 -7.40 8.24 0.62
N MET A 44 -7.12 9.52 0.82
CA MET A 44 -6.47 10.01 2.04
C MET A 44 -7.32 9.77 3.28
N ASP A 45 -8.65 9.90 3.19
CA ASP A 45 -9.59 9.63 4.28
C ASP A 45 -9.57 8.15 4.70
N LYS A 46 -9.48 7.22 3.76
CA LYS A 46 -9.34 5.78 4.06
C LYS A 46 -8.02 5.47 4.80
N ARG A 47 -6.98 6.29 4.62
CA ARG A 47 -5.66 6.12 5.28
C ARG A 47 -5.60 6.76 6.67
N ARG A 48 -6.26 7.87 6.92
CA ARG A 48 -6.12 8.63 8.17
C ARG A 48 -6.66 7.89 9.39
N ALA A 49 -6.14 8.25 10.57
CA ALA A 49 -6.68 7.78 11.85
C ALA A 49 -7.99 8.49 12.16
N ARG A 50 -8.97 7.76 12.75
CA ARG A 50 -10.32 8.26 13.03
C ARG A 50 -10.62 8.46 14.52
N GLY A 51 -9.72 8.01 15.42
CA GLY A 51 -9.96 8.06 16.87
C GLY A 51 -11.03 7.09 17.34
N ASP A 52 -11.26 6.02 16.61
CA ASP A 52 -12.31 5.00 16.78
C ASP A 52 -11.87 3.81 17.67
N GLY A 53 -10.67 3.90 18.24
CA GLY A 53 -10.05 2.82 19.01
C GLY A 53 -9.44 1.68 18.17
N LEU A 54 -9.52 1.78 16.84
CA LEU A 54 -8.90 0.81 15.92
C LEU A 54 -7.51 1.27 15.47
N SER A 55 -7.27 2.58 15.55
CA SER A 55 -6.03 3.23 15.13
C SER A 55 -5.54 4.22 16.19
N THR A 56 -4.40 4.85 15.93
CA THR A 56 -3.83 5.88 16.80
C THR A 56 -4.83 7.02 17.06
N PRO A 57 -4.86 7.58 18.30
CA PRO A 57 -5.66 8.77 18.58
C PRO A 57 -5.08 10.07 17.95
N ARG A 58 -4.02 9.98 17.17
CA ARG A 58 -3.49 11.12 16.39
C ARG A 58 -4.35 11.35 15.15
N VAL A 59 -5.38 12.16 15.29
CA VAL A 59 -6.26 12.56 14.18
C VAL A 59 -5.71 13.81 13.51
N GLU A 60 -5.56 13.79 12.19
CA GLU A 60 -5.15 14.90 11.33
C GLU A 60 -6.06 14.95 10.11
N ALA A 61 -6.23 16.13 9.52
CA ALA A 61 -7.09 16.30 8.34
C ALA A 61 -6.51 15.65 7.08
N ASP A 62 -5.18 15.53 7.02
CA ASP A 62 -4.42 14.98 5.89
C ASP A 62 -4.77 15.61 4.53
N ALA A 63 -5.11 16.91 4.55
CA ALA A 63 -5.40 17.66 3.32
C ALA A 63 -4.17 17.72 2.41
N VAL A 64 -4.34 17.30 1.17
CA VAL A 64 -3.29 17.34 0.15
C VAL A 64 -3.26 18.72 -0.49
N GLN A 65 -2.08 19.33 -0.53
CA GLN A 65 -1.81 20.55 -1.26
C GLN A 65 -1.09 20.20 -2.56
N PHE A 66 -1.67 20.56 -3.69
CA PHE A 66 -1.03 20.48 -5.00
C PHE A 66 -0.22 21.76 -5.24
N LEU A 67 1.11 21.64 -5.20
CA LEU A 67 2.01 22.80 -5.29
C LEU A 67 2.43 23.09 -6.74
N SER A 68 2.39 22.09 -7.62
CA SER A 68 2.69 22.20 -9.05
C SER A 68 2.10 21.05 -9.85
N GLY A 69 2.18 21.12 -11.17
CA GLY A 69 1.88 20.03 -12.09
C GLY A 69 0.38 19.81 -12.38
N VAL A 70 -0.53 20.56 -11.76
CA VAL A 70 -1.98 20.49 -12.00
C VAL A 70 -2.54 21.89 -12.19
N VAL A 71 -3.28 22.11 -13.28
CA VAL A 71 -3.95 23.38 -13.62
C VAL A 71 -5.34 23.05 -14.17
N ASN A 72 -6.36 23.75 -13.68
CA ASN A 72 -7.75 23.55 -14.08
C ASN A 72 -8.20 22.07 -14.00
N GLY A 73 -7.76 21.35 -12.96
CA GLY A 73 -8.12 19.95 -12.74
C GLY A 73 -7.44 18.95 -13.69
N CYS A 74 -6.40 19.36 -14.42
CA CYS A 74 -5.64 18.46 -15.31
C CYS A 74 -4.13 18.59 -15.08
N THR A 75 -3.41 17.50 -15.32
CA THR A 75 -1.95 17.50 -15.30
C THR A 75 -1.37 18.40 -16.40
N THR A 76 -0.22 19.00 -16.12
CA THR A 76 0.47 19.88 -17.09
C THR A 76 1.58 19.16 -17.87
N GLY A 77 1.88 17.89 -17.53
CA GLY A 77 3.04 17.17 -18.06
C GLY A 77 4.35 17.52 -17.36
N THR A 78 4.32 18.39 -16.34
CA THR A 78 5.46 18.68 -15.48
C THR A 78 5.30 17.98 -14.12
N ALA A 79 6.37 17.93 -13.32
CA ALA A 79 6.35 17.27 -12.02
C ALA A 79 5.21 17.78 -11.11
N ILE A 80 4.43 16.86 -10.56
CA ILE A 80 3.35 17.13 -9.61
C ILE A 80 3.93 17.08 -8.21
N ALA A 81 4.06 18.22 -7.55
CA ALA A 81 4.49 18.28 -6.16
C ALA A 81 3.28 18.32 -5.22
N LEU A 82 3.26 17.37 -4.28
CA LEU A 82 2.19 17.14 -3.32
C LEU A 82 2.73 17.30 -1.90
N MET A 83 1.99 17.98 -1.03
CA MET A 83 2.37 18.20 0.35
C MET A 83 1.20 17.98 1.30
N VAL A 84 1.48 17.35 2.45
CA VAL A 84 0.55 17.16 3.58
C VAL A 84 1.22 17.67 4.85
N GLU A 85 0.66 18.70 5.45
CA GLU A 85 1.20 19.31 6.67
C GLU A 85 1.05 18.38 7.89
N ASN A 86 2.03 18.44 8.80
CA ASN A 86 1.96 17.79 10.11
C ASN A 86 1.42 18.79 11.14
N GLN A 87 0.17 18.63 11.56
CA GLN A 87 -0.51 19.58 12.44
C GLN A 87 -0.53 19.15 13.91
N ASN A 88 -0.46 17.83 14.19
CA ASN A 88 -0.63 17.28 15.54
C ASN A 88 0.61 16.49 16.00
N THR A 89 1.75 17.17 16.14
CA THR A 89 3.01 16.58 16.60
C THR A 89 3.23 16.82 18.10
N ARG A 90 3.65 15.78 18.85
CA ARG A 90 4.00 15.86 20.28
C ARG A 90 5.40 15.29 20.49
N SER A 91 6.41 16.08 20.16
CA SER A 91 7.82 15.64 20.20
C SER A 91 8.34 15.35 21.62
N ALA A 92 7.75 15.95 22.66
CA ALA A 92 8.14 15.74 24.05
C ALA A 92 7.92 14.31 24.55
N ASP A 93 6.97 13.58 23.96
CA ASP A 93 6.65 12.19 24.35
C ASP A 93 7.82 11.23 24.11
N TYR A 94 8.74 11.56 23.21
CA TYR A 94 9.86 10.71 22.80
C TYR A 94 11.20 11.07 23.48
N ALA A 95 11.28 12.21 24.19
CA ALA A 95 12.55 12.68 24.76
C ALA A 95 13.09 11.78 25.89
N LYS A 96 12.20 11.14 26.67
CA LYS A 96 12.58 10.30 27.81
C LYS A 96 13.14 8.93 27.43
N THR A 97 12.84 8.46 26.23
CA THR A 97 13.22 7.12 25.73
C THR A 97 14.09 7.20 24.48
N ALA A 98 14.67 8.38 24.22
CA ALA A 98 15.47 8.62 23.01
C ALA A 98 16.69 7.70 22.89
N ASP A 99 17.26 7.28 24.01
CA ASP A 99 18.43 6.42 24.08
C ASP A 99 18.07 4.90 24.14
N LEU A 100 16.77 4.57 24.18
CA LEU A 100 16.27 3.21 24.22
C LEU A 100 15.73 2.79 22.85
N LEU A 101 16.21 1.65 22.37
CA LEU A 101 15.79 1.11 21.06
C LEU A 101 14.46 0.39 21.18
N ARG A 102 13.44 0.80 20.42
CA ARG A 102 12.15 0.08 20.40
C ARG A 102 12.30 -1.27 19.71
N PRO A 103 11.99 -2.40 20.37
CA PRO A 103 12.04 -3.72 19.76
C PRO A 103 11.17 -3.80 18.50
N GLY A 104 11.71 -4.35 17.41
CA GLY A 104 11.00 -4.48 16.14
C GLY A 104 10.79 -3.19 15.34
N HIS A 105 11.22 -2.03 15.86
CA HIS A 105 11.20 -0.74 15.16
C HIS A 105 12.51 -0.51 14.39
N ALA A 106 12.58 0.60 13.63
CA ALA A 106 13.76 0.95 12.84
C ALA A 106 14.84 1.73 13.62
N ASP A 107 14.71 1.95 14.91
CA ASP A 107 15.57 2.84 15.68
C ASP A 107 17.06 2.48 15.56
N PHE A 108 17.40 1.22 15.80
CA PHE A 108 18.78 0.74 15.69
C PHE A 108 19.31 0.81 14.24
N THR A 109 18.52 0.31 13.30
CA THR A 109 18.93 0.27 11.89
C THR A 109 19.06 1.67 11.29
N ALA A 110 18.22 2.61 11.71
CA ALA A 110 18.32 4.01 11.34
C ALA A 110 19.58 4.64 11.94
N TYR A 111 19.84 4.42 13.23
CA TYR A 111 21.06 4.90 13.88
C TYR A 111 22.33 4.39 13.17
N ALA A 112 22.40 3.09 12.91
CA ALA A 112 23.53 2.47 12.23
C ALA A 112 23.72 3.01 10.81
N LYS A 113 22.62 3.21 10.06
CA LYS A 113 22.66 3.69 8.67
C LYS A 113 22.99 5.17 8.55
N TYR A 114 22.41 6.00 9.41
CA TYR A 114 22.50 7.46 9.34
C TYR A 114 23.44 8.07 10.37
N HIS A 115 24.19 7.23 11.10
CA HIS A 115 25.22 7.66 12.06
C HIS A 115 24.68 8.61 13.16
N GLY A 116 23.41 8.42 13.55
CA GLY A 116 22.75 9.25 14.57
C GLY A 116 22.16 10.57 14.06
N PHE A 117 22.23 10.87 12.76
CA PHE A 117 21.66 12.10 12.17
C PHE A 117 20.21 11.97 11.72
N GLN A 118 19.57 10.81 11.91
CA GLN A 118 18.15 10.65 11.61
C GLN A 118 17.27 11.44 12.58
N ASP A 119 16.10 11.90 12.10
CA ASP A 119 15.07 12.41 13.02
C ASP A 119 14.43 11.23 13.77
N ALA A 120 14.75 11.09 15.07
CA ALA A 120 14.24 10.00 15.91
C ALA A 120 12.83 10.28 16.46
N ARG A 121 12.29 11.50 16.29
CA ARG A 121 10.98 11.90 16.83
C ARG A 121 9.86 11.12 16.12
N GLY A 122 9.04 10.39 16.90
CA GLY A 122 7.88 9.66 16.39
C GLY A 122 8.16 8.51 15.41
N GLY A 123 9.41 8.26 15.07
CA GLY A 123 9.84 7.29 14.05
C GLY A 123 10.37 7.94 12.76
N GLY A 124 10.40 9.28 12.72
CA GLY A 124 11.02 10.05 11.64
C GLY A 124 10.49 9.66 10.25
N HIS A 125 11.39 9.37 9.34
CA HIS A 125 11.09 8.93 7.97
C HIS A 125 10.57 7.46 7.91
N PHE A 126 10.73 6.66 8.96
CA PHE A 126 10.25 5.28 9.05
C PHE A 126 8.82 5.17 9.60
N SER A 127 8.22 6.30 9.92
CA SER A 127 6.85 6.35 10.43
C SER A 127 5.83 6.00 9.35
N GLY A 128 4.74 5.31 9.74
CA GLY A 128 3.56 5.13 8.89
C GLY A 128 2.94 6.45 8.40
N ARG A 129 3.27 7.59 9.05
CA ARG A 129 2.86 8.94 8.60
C ARG A 129 3.31 9.25 7.18
N VAL A 130 4.51 8.79 6.80
CA VAL A 130 5.09 9.05 5.47
C VAL A 130 4.29 8.40 4.35
N THR A 131 3.49 7.36 4.64
CA THR A 131 2.59 6.75 3.66
C THR A 131 1.50 7.72 3.14
N ALA A 132 1.26 8.86 3.82
CA ALA A 132 0.37 9.91 3.30
C ALA A 132 0.87 10.45 1.95
N ALA A 133 2.18 10.62 1.81
CA ALA A 133 2.80 11.05 0.56
C ALA A 133 2.64 10.00 -0.56
N LEU A 134 2.78 8.70 -0.23
CA LEU A 134 2.58 7.61 -1.17
C LEU A 134 1.12 7.55 -1.63
N VAL A 135 0.15 7.68 -0.70
CA VAL A 135 -1.27 7.65 -1.05
C VAL A 135 -1.66 8.88 -1.87
N ALA A 136 -1.15 10.06 -1.54
CA ALA A 136 -1.45 11.28 -2.31
C ALA A 136 -1.02 11.15 -3.79
N GLY A 137 0.23 10.74 -4.05
CA GLY A 137 0.72 10.51 -5.41
C GLY A 137 0.07 9.29 -6.08
N GLY A 138 -0.06 8.18 -5.33
CA GLY A 138 -0.66 6.95 -5.83
C GLY A 138 -2.15 7.08 -6.18
N ALA A 139 -2.91 7.94 -5.49
CA ALA A 139 -4.31 8.18 -5.81
C ALA A 139 -4.49 8.94 -7.14
N VAL A 140 -3.59 9.87 -7.47
CA VAL A 140 -3.58 10.52 -8.80
C VAL A 140 -3.40 9.47 -9.90
N VAL A 141 -2.45 8.57 -9.72
CA VAL A 141 -2.14 7.47 -10.66
C VAL A 141 -3.28 6.45 -10.71
N LEU A 142 -3.87 6.09 -9.57
CA LEU A 142 -5.01 5.19 -9.48
C LEU A 142 -6.20 5.70 -10.29
N GLY A 143 -6.50 7.01 -10.22
CA GLY A 143 -7.53 7.65 -11.03
C GLY A 143 -7.24 7.57 -12.54
N ALA A 144 -5.97 7.71 -12.96
CA ALA A 144 -5.58 7.54 -14.36
C ALA A 144 -5.73 6.09 -14.84
N LEU A 145 -5.35 5.10 -14.01
CA LEU A 145 -5.50 3.68 -14.31
C LEU A 145 -6.98 3.27 -14.43
N SER A 146 -7.83 3.74 -13.53
CA SER A 146 -9.27 3.47 -13.59
C SER A 146 -9.90 4.00 -14.89
N ARG A 147 -9.50 5.19 -15.36
CA ARG A 147 -9.88 5.70 -16.68
C ARG A 147 -9.42 4.82 -17.85
N ALA A 148 -8.29 4.13 -17.68
CA ALA A 148 -7.79 3.16 -18.66
C ALA A 148 -8.46 1.77 -18.52
N GLY A 149 -9.47 1.63 -17.63
CA GLY A 149 -10.18 0.39 -17.37
C GLY A 149 -9.36 -0.61 -16.55
N ILE A 150 -8.46 -0.12 -15.71
CA ILE A 150 -7.68 -0.93 -14.75
C ILE A 150 -8.12 -0.55 -13.35
N ASP A 151 -8.84 -1.47 -12.69
CA ASP A 151 -9.38 -1.28 -11.35
C ASP A 151 -8.56 -2.08 -10.33
N ILE A 152 -8.25 -1.44 -9.20
CA ILE A 152 -7.44 -2.00 -8.13
C ILE A 152 -8.18 -1.83 -6.81
N SER A 153 -8.43 -2.93 -6.13
CA SER A 153 -9.01 -2.90 -4.79
C SER A 153 -8.29 -3.84 -3.84
N THR A 154 -8.20 -3.42 -2.58
CA THR A 154 -7.57 -4.18 -1.50
C THR A 154 -8.56 -4.36 -0.35
N HIS A 155 -8.67 -5.58 0.17
CA HIS A 155 -9.41 -5.86 1.38
C HIS A 155 -8.55 -6.47 2.49
N ILE A 156 -9.12 -6.54 3.69
CA ILE A 156 -8.49 -7.17 4.85
C ILE A 156 -8.83 -8.66 4.80
N ALA A 157 -7.93 -9.46 4.22
CA ALA A 157 -8.11 -10.91 4.09
C ALA A 157 -8.04 -11.65 5.42
N ALA A 158 -7.32 -11.10 6.40
CA ALA A 158 -7.35 -11.57 7.79
C ALA A 158 -6.85 -10.48 8.74
N CYS A 159 -7.38 -10.44 9.96
CA CYS A 159 -6.90 -9.58 11.03
C CYS A 159 -7.06 -10.26 12.38
N ALA A 160 -6.03 -10.17 13.24
CA ALA A 160 -6.05 -10.76 14.59
C ALA A 160 -6.46 -12.25 14.61
N GLY A 161 -6.09 -13.02 13.60
CA GLY A 161 -6.42 -14.45 13.47
C GLY A 161 -7.84 -14.73 12.94
N ILE A 162 -8.64 -13.72 12.65
CA ILE A 162 -9.97 -13.85 12.02
C ILE A 162 -9.80 -13.65 10.52
N SER A 163 -10.30 -14.60 9.71
CA SER A 163 -10.20 -14.56 8.25
C SER A 163 -11.49 -14.03 7.62
N ASP A 164 -11.33 -13.28 6.54
CA ASP A 164 -12.40 -12.88 5.62
C ASP A 164 -12.55 -13.88 4.46
N THR A 165 -13.59 -13.72 3.68
CA THR A 165 -13.76 -14.38 2.39
C THR A 165 -12.64 -13.93 1.43
N ARG A 166 -12.15 -14.84 0.59
CA ARG A 166 -11.15 -14.56 -0.46
C ARG A 166 -11.80 -13.99 -1.70
N PHE A 167 -11.01 -13.32 -2.53
CA PHE A 167 -11.42 -13.01 -3.90
C PHE A 167 -11.74 -14.29 -4.70
N ALA A 168 -12.80 -14.21 -5.50
CA ALA A 168 -13.28 -15.33 -6.33
C ALA A 168 -12.43 -15.45 -7.62
N LEU A 169 -11.24 -16.04 -7.51
CA LEU A 169 -10.26 -16.09 -8.61
C LEU A 169 -10.76 -16.80 -9.86
N ASP A 170 -11.63 -17.80 -9.70
CA ASP A 170 -12.14 -18.65 -10.79
C ASP A 170 -13.51 -18.20 -11.31
N ASP A 171 -14.06 -17.10 -10.76
CA ASP A 171 -15.32 -16.47 -11.19
C ASP A 171 -15.13 -14.99 -11.44
N ALA A 172 -14.91 -14.62 -12.69
CA ALA A 172 -14.62 -13.23 -13.07
C ALA A 172 -15.78 -12.26 -12.74
N ALA A 173 -17.05 -12.74 -12.80
CA ALA A 173 -18.19 -11.88 -12.49
C ALA A 173 -18.31 -11.64 -10.97
N ALA A 174 -18.13 -12.68 -10.18
CA ALA A 174 -18.09 -12.55 -8.72
C ALA A 174 -16.92 -11.69 -8.26
N LEU A 175 -15.73 -11.86 -8.85
CA LEU A 175 -14.56 -11.04 -8.56
C LEU A 175 -14.79 -9.57 -8.90
N ALA A 176 -15.38 -9.26 -10.05
CA ALA A 176 -15.70 -7.89 -10.44
C ALA A 176 -16.68 -7.24 -9.44
N ALA A 177 -17.73 -7.97 -9.05
CA ALA A 177 -18.68 -7.50 -8.04
C ALA A 177 -18.03 -7.27 -6.66
N GLN A 178 -17.10 -8.13 -6.25
CA GLN A 178 -16.33 -7.95 -5.02
C GLN A 178 -15.45 -6.68 -5.06
N VAL A 179 -14.78 -6.42 -6.18
CA VAL A 179 -13.93 -5.23 -6.38
C VAL A 179 -14.79 -3.96 -6.36
N GLU A 180 -15.94 -3.95 -7.05
CA GLU A 180 -16.90 -2.84 -7.06
C GLU A 180 -17.44 -2.56 -5.64
N ALA A 181 -17.87 -3.59 -4.91
CA ALA A 181 -18.37 -3.45 -3.55
C ALA A 181 -17.34 -2.86 -2.57
N LEU A 182 -16.04 -3.11 -2.79
CA LEU A 182 -14.97 -2.51 -1.98
C LEU A 182 -14.74 -1.04 -2.31
N ALA A 183 -14.92 -0.63 -3.57
CA ALA A 183 -14.77 0.77 -3.97
C ALA A 183 -15.77 1.68 -3.25
N ASP A 184 -17.00 1.20 -3.06
CA ASP A 184 -18.11 1.92 -2.42
C ASP A 184 -18.02 2.01 -0.89
N LYS A 185 -17.03 1.35 -0.26
CA LYS A 185 -16.86 1.41 1.21
C LYS A 185 -16.11 2.68 1.64
N PRO A 186 -16.80 3.69 2.22
CA PRO A 186 -16.16 4.96 2.59
C PRO A 186 -15.30 4.84 3.86
N GLU A 187 -15.56 3.86 4.71
CA GLU A 187 -15.06 3.86 6.10
C GLU A 187 -13.66 3.23 6.30
N GLY A 188 -13.00 2.75 5.26
CA GLY A 188 -11.62 2.23 5.37
C GLY A 188 -11.46 0.86 6.05
N PHE A 189 -12.54 0.23 6.55
CA PHE A 189 -12.50 -1.15 7.03
C PHE A 189 -13.03 -2.09 5.94
N ALA A 190 -12.16 -2.39 4.99
CA ALA A 190 -12.52 -3.09 3.77
C ALA A 190 -12.50 -4.61 3.99
N VAL A 191 -13.65 -5.23 4.23
CA VAL A 191 -13.87 -6.68 4.25
C VAL A 191 -14.92 -7.07 3.20
N LEU A 192 -14.84 -8.27 2.66
CA LEU A 192 -15.80 -8.82 1.70
C LEU A 192 -17.04 -9.36 2.43
N ASP A 193 -16.85 -10.10 3.52
CA ASP A 193 -17.95 -10.58 4.35
C ASP A 193 -18.22 -9.59 5.51
N PRO A 194 -19.35 -8.89 5.52
CA PRO A 194 -19.70 -7.99 6.61
C PRO A 194 -19.77 -8.67 7.99
N ALA A 195 -19.99 -9.99 8.06
CA ALA A 195 -20.10 -10.71 9.32
C ALA A 195 -18.79 -10.77 10.11
N VAL A 196 -17.62 -10.62 9.45
CA VAL A 196 -16.32 -10.65 10.13
C VAL A 196 -15.85 -9.27 10.59
N GLU A 197 -16.49 -8.19 10.16
CA GLU A 197 -16.06 -6.81 10.43
C GLU A 197 -16.05 -6.51 11.95
N GLU A 198 -17.15 -6.69 12.64
CA GLU A 198 -17.20 -6.41 14.08
C GLU A 198 -16.37 -7.38 14.93
N PRO A 199 -16.30 -8.69 14.65
CA PRO A 199 -15.31 -9.58 15.27
C PRO A 199 -13.86 -9.09 15.14
N MET A 200 -13.42 -8.69 13.94
CA MET A 200 -12.08 -8.14 13.74
C MET A 200 -11.86 -6.84 14.52
N LYS A 201 -12.80 -5.90 14.47
CA LYS A 201 -12.74 -4.64 15.23
C LYS A 201 -12.70 -4.89 16.75
N ALA A 202 -13.48 -5.83 17.25
CA ALA A 202 -13.47 -6.22 18.66
C ALA A 202 -12.11 -6.79 19.08
N ALA A 203 -11.49 -7.64 18.25
CA ALA A 203 -10.17 -8.20 18.52
C ALA A 203 -9.08 -7.11 18.53
N ILE A 204 -9.14 -6.14 17.62
CA ILE A 204 -8.22 -4.98 17.62
C ILE A 204 -8.37 -4.16 18.89
N ARG A 205 -9.62 -3.84 19.30
CA ARG A 205 -9.89 -3.07 20.53
C ARG A 205 -9.41 -3.82 21.77
N ALA A 206 -9.60 -5.15 21.81
CA ALA A 206 -9.14 -5.99 22.92
C ALA A 206 -7.60 -5.96 23.04
N ALA A 207 -6.88 -6.09 21.91
CA ALA A 207 -5.43 -5.98 21.91
C ALA A 207 -4.96 -4.59 22.38
N GLY A 208 -5.60 -3.52 21.89
CA GLY A 208 -5.30 -2.15 22.32
C GLY A 208 -5.56 -1.92 23.82
N ALA A 209 -6.64 -2.49 24.37
CA ALA A 209 -6.96 -2.43 25.81
C ALA A 209 -5.94 -3.19 26.67
N ASP A 210 -5.35 -4.28 26.13
CA ASP A 210 -4.27 -5.04 26.77
C ASP A 210 -2.88 -4.39 26.58
N GLY A 211 -2.81 -3.22 25.97
CA GLY A 211 -1.57 -2.51 25.69
C GLY A 211 -0.71 -3.18 24.61
N ASP A 212 -1.31 -3.98 23.74
CA ASP A 212 -0.66 -4.78 22.70
C ASP A 212 -1.13 -4.35 21.30
N SER A 213 -0.71 -5.07 20.26
CA SER A 213 -1.07 -4.84 18.88
C SER A 213 -1.27 -6.14 18.12
N VAL A 214 -2.02 -6.08 17.02
CA VAL A 214 -2.26 -7.20 16.12
C VAL A 214 -1.91 -6.86 14.69
N GLY A 215 -1.55 -7.87 13.92
CA GLY A 215 -1.29 -7.82 12.48
C GLY A 215 -2.42 -8.45 11.68
N GLY A 216 -2.16 -8.65 10.38
CA GLY A 216 -3.12 -9.32 9.49
C GLY A 216 -2.58 -9.51 8.08
N LEU A 217 -3.48 -9.91 7.21
CA LEU A 217 -3.24 -10.10 5.77
C LEU A 217 -4.09 -9.11 4.99
N LEU A 218 -3.50 -8.53 3.95
CA LEU A 218 -4.21 -7.78 2.92
C LEU A 218 -4.22 -8.60 1.64
N GLU A 219 -5.34 -8.61 0.91
CA GLU A 219 -5.44 -9.19 -0.42
C GLU A 219 -5.86 -8.11 -1.41
N THR A 220 -5.15 -8.02 -2.55
CA THR A 220 -5.40 -7.02 -3.62
C THR A 220 -5.73 -7.74 -4.89
N ALA A 221 -6.80 -7.28 -5.57
CA ALA A 221 -7.14 -7.67 -6.92
C ALA A 221 -6.95 -6.49 -7.87
N ILE A 222 -6.39 -6.78 -9.05
CA ILE A 222 -6.19 -5.86 -10.17
C ILE A 222 -6.94 -6.43 -11.36
N LEU A 223 -7.93 -5.71 -11.84
CA LEU A 223 -8.75 -6.09 -12.99
C LEU A 223 -8.37 -5.23 -14.21
N GLY A 224 -8.56 -5.78 -15.39
CA GLY A 224 -8.41 -5.04 -16.63
C GLY A 224 -6.97 -4.75 -17.06
N LEU A 225 -5.95 -5.29 -16.38
CA LEU A 225 -4.57 -5.18 -16.82
C LEU A 225 -4.40 -5.92 -18.16
N PRO A 226 -3.96 -5.27 -19.26
CA PRO A 226 -3.78 -5.95 -20.53
C PRO A 226 -2.67 -7.00 -20.45
N ALA A 227 -2.73 -8.02 -21.34
CA ALA A 227 -1.65 -8.96 -21.50
C ALA A 227 -0.39 -8.25 -22.05
N GLY A 228 0.80 -8.70 -21.62
CA GLY A 228 2.06 -8.18 -22.14
C GLY A 228 2.68 -7.06 -21.29
N ILE A 229 2.22 -6.83 -20.08
CA ILE A 229 2.82 -5.89 -19.12
C ILE A 229 3.81 -6.62 -18.24
N GLY A 230 5.00 -6.05 -18.07
CA GLY A 230 6.10 -6.61 -17.27
C GLY A 230 7.35 -6.86 -18.10
N GLU A 231 8.52 -6.68 -17.47
CA GLU A 231 9.82 -6.82 -18.09
C GLU A 231 10.64 -7.91 -17.39
N PRO A 232 10.69 -9.12 -17.93
CA PRO A 232 11.57 -10.14 -17.37
C PRO A 232 13.04 -9.77 -17.67
N TYR A 233 14.00 -10.02 -16.76
CA TYR A 233 13.80 -10.79 -15.53
C TYR A 233 13.53 -9.91 -14.29
N PHE A 234 13.99 -8.65 -14.27
CA PHE A 234 14.14 -7.88 -13.02
C PHE A 234 12.94 -6.98 -12.74
N ASP A 235 12.25 -6.51 -13.77
CA ASP A 235 11.06 -5.66 -13.64
C ASP A 235 9.77 -6.42 -14.03
N SER A 236 9.67 -7.69 -13.60
CA SER A 236 8.43 -8.46 -13.72
C SER A 236 7.30 -7.77 -12.94
N VAL A 237 6.04 -8.09 -13.28
CA VAL A 237 4.87 -7.57 -12.55
C VAL A 237 5.00 -7.87 -11.05
N GLU A 238 5.40 -9.10 -10.70
CA GLU A 238 5.58 -9.50 -9.31
C GLU A 238 6.70 -8.71 -8.65
N SER A 239 7.86 -8.53 -9.30
CA SER A 239 8.99 -7.86 -8.69
C SER A 239 8.73 -6.37 -8.47
N LYS A 240 8.04 -5.68 -9.39
CA LYS A 240 7.64 -4.27 -9.22
C LYS A 240 6.63 -4.09 -8.11
N ILE A 241 5.58 -4.92 -8.05
CA ILE A 241 4.59 -4.91 -6.98
C ILE A 241 5.25 -5.23 -5.65
N ALA A 242 6.10 -6.28 -5.58
CA ALA A 242 6.80 -6.66 -4.36
C ALA A 242 7.75 -5.58 -3.86
N HIS A 243 8.47 -4.89 -4.75
CA HIS A 243 9.33 -3.77 -4.39
C HIS A 243 8.56 -2.67 -3.64
N LEU A 244 7.39 -2.27 -4.15
CA LEU A 244 6.55 -1.28 -3.48
C LEU A 244 5.84 -1.84 -2.25
N ALA A 245 5.38 -3.08 -2.26
CA ALA A 245 4.77 -3.72 -1.09
C ALA A 245 5.72 -3.73 0.11
N PHE A 246 6.99 -4.11 -0.08
CA PHE A 246 8.00 -4.08 0.99
C PHE A 246 8.47 -2.66 1.37
N SER A 247 8.15 -1.63 0.60
CA SER A 247 8.37 -0.24 1.00
C SER A 247 7.30 0.27 1.96
N ILE A 248 6.14 -0.39 2.04
CA ILE A 248 5.10 -0.09 3.03
C ILE A 248 5.58 -0.54 4.42
N PRO A 249 5.60 0.35 5.43
CA PRO A 249 6.00 -0.04 6.78
C PRO A 249 5.19 -1.23 7.30
N ALA A 250 5.87 -2.16 7.96
CA ALA A 250 5.34 -3.39 8.56
C ALA A 250 4.96 -4.53 7.58
N VAL A 251 5.01 -4.37 6.28
CA VAL A 251 4.89 -5.51 5.35
C VAL A 251 6.11 -6.42 5.50
N LYS A 252 5.88 -7.73 5.65
CA LYS A 252 6.91 -8.75 5.91
C LYS A 252 6.82 -9.97 4.99
N GLY A 253 5.79 -10.07 4.19
CA GLY A 253 5.60 -11.16 3.23
C GLY A 253 4.70 -10.73 2.10
N ILE A 254 4.88 -11.37 0.92
CA ILE A 254 4.00 -11.25 -0.24
C ILE A 254 3.93 -12.59 -0.96
N GLU A 255 2.77 -12.89 -1.52
CA GLU A 255 2.55 -14.03 -2.40
C GLU A 255 1.53 -13.67 -3.49
N PHE A 256 1.64 -14.34 -4.64
CA PHE A 256 0.78 -14.14 -5.82
C PHE A 256 -0.01 -15.41 -6.13
N GLY A 257 -1.30 -15.30 -6.41
CA GLY A 257 -2.18 -16.43 -6.73
C GLY A 257 -2.17 -17.51 -5.66
N SER A 258 -1.84 -18.74 -6.02
CA SER A 258 -1.68 -19.84 -5.07
C SER A 258 -0.52 -19.64 -4.09
N GLY A 259 0.46 -18.78 -4.43
CA GLY A 259 1.53 -18.40 -3.54
C GLY A 259 2.32 -19.60 -2.99
N PHE A 260 2.47 -19.67 -1.68
CA PHE A 260 3.21 -20.77 -1.04
C PHE A 260 2.53 -22.15 -1.17
N ALA A 261 1.21 -22.19 -1.46
CA ALA A 261 0.51 -23.45 -1.68
C ALA A 261 0.97 -24.20 -2.95
N PHE A 262 1.65 -23.53 -3.89
CA PHE A 262 2.27 -24.21 -5.04
C PHE A 262 3.26 -25.30 -4.63
N ALA A 263 3.90 -25.18 -3.45
CA ALA A 263 4.86 -26.16 -2.97
C ALA A 263 4.25 -27.55 -2.75
N ASP A 264 2.93 -27.61 -2.49
CA ASP A 264 2.20 -28.85 -2.22
C ASP A 264 1.40 -29.35 -3.44
N GLN A 265 1.43 -28.63 -4.57
CA GLN A 265 0.67 -28.93 -5.78
C GLN A 265 1.54 -29.65 -6.82
N ARG A 266 0.88 -30.50 -7.62
CA ARG A 266 1.48 -31.05 -8.85
C ARG A 266 1.27 -30.09 -10.02
N GLY A 267 2.16 -30.12 -11.01
CA GLY A 267 2.04 -29.26 -12.19
C GLY A 267 0.68 -29.39 -12.92
N SER A 268 0.10 -30.60 -12.95
CA SER A 268 -1.22 -30.85 -13.54
C SER A 268 -2.38 -30.19 -12.76
N GLU A 269 -2.18 -29.88 -11.48
CA GLU A 269 -3.16 -29.22 -10.61
C GLU A 269 -2.93 -27.70 -10.61
N ALA A 270 -1.68 -27.27 -10.71
CA ALA A 270 -1.25 -25.87 -10.64
C ALA A 270 -1.37 -25.12 -11.97
N ASN A 271 -1.35 -25.82 -13.11
CA ASN A 271 -1.34 -25.19 -14.44
C ASN A 271 -2.72 -24.59 -14.78
N ASP A 272 -2.71 -23.30 -15.15
CA ASP A 272 -3.88 -22.59 -15.66
C ASP A 272 -4.09 -22.91 -17.14
N ALA A 273 -5.05 -23.78 -17.45
CA ALA A 273 -5.32 -24.22 -18.84
C ALA A 273 -5.89 -23.07 -19.67
N PHE A 274 -5.29 -22.77 -20.81
CA PHE A 274 -5.78 -21.75 -21.73
C PHE A 274 -7.11 -22.14 -22.39
N ARG A 275 -7.98 -21.15 -22.61
CA ARG A 275 -9.30 -21.26 -23.25
C ARG A 275 -9.54 -20.10 -24.21
N MET A 276 -10.38 -20.31 -25.20
CA MET A 276 -10.95 -19.24 -26.01
C MET A 276 -12.30 -18.83 -25.42
N ALA A 277 -12.47 -17.57 -25.09
CA ALA A 277 -13.73 -16.99 -24.63
C ALA A 277 -13.95 -15.64 -25.30
N GLY A 278 -15.07 -15.48 -26.01
CA GLY A 278 -15.40 -14.22 -26.70
C GLY A 278 -14.34 -13.73 -27.70
N GLY A 279 -13.59 -14.66 -28.29
CA GLY A 279 -12.49 -14.32 -29.23
C GLY A 279 -11.16 -13.94 -28.55
N GLN A 280 -11.10 -14.00 -27.22
CA GLN A 280 -9.90 -13.72 -26.44
C GLN A 280 -9.32 -15.00 -25.84
N ILE A 281 -8.01 -15.02 -25.62
CA ILE A 281 -7.32 -16.06 -24.85
C ILE A 281 -7.49 -15.74 -23.37
N VAL A 282 -8.04 -16.69 -22.62
CA VAL A 282 -8.19 -16.62 -21.15
C VAL A 282 -7.68 -17.91 -20.53
N THR A 283 -7.56 -17.97 -19.21
CA THR A 283 -7.29 -19.22 -18.49
C THR A 283 -8.55 -19.74 -17.79
N ALA A 284 -8.63 -21.06 -17.57
CA ALA A 284 -9.75 -21.70 -16.91
C ALA A 284 -9.72 -21.55 -15.38
N THR A 285 -8.53 -21.41 -14.83
CA THR A 285 -8.20 -21.13 -13.43
C THR A 285 -7.22 -19.98 -13.38
N ASN A 286 -6.91 -19.47 -12.21
CA ASN A 286 -5.99 -18.33 -12.07
C ASN A 286 -5.01 -18.55 -10.91
N HIS A 287 -4.40 -19.72 -10.83
CA HIS A 287 -3.41 -20.06 -9.80
C HIS A 287 -2.17 -19.17 -9.90
N ASN A 288 -1.77 -18.79 -11.12
CA ASN A 288 -0.61 -17.91 -11.39
C ASN A 288 -0.93 -16.42 -11.27
N ALA A 289 -2.11 -16.05 -10.76
CA ALA A 289 -2.51 -14.65 -10.57
C ALA A 289 -2.39 -13.78 -11.84
N GLY A 290 -2.72 -14.29 -13.00
CA GLY A 290 -2.67 -13.52 -14.25
C GLY A 290 -1.26 -13.21 -14.75
N ILE A 291 -0.22 -13.87 -14.21
CA ILE A 291 1.18 -13.59 -14.53
C ILE A 291 1.89 -14.89 -14.98
N ASN A 292 2.49 -14.87 -16.14
CA ASN A 292 3.31 -15.97 -16.64
C ASN A 292 4.66 -15.44 -17.13
N GLY A 293 5.75 -15.98 -16.61
CA GLY A 293 7.09 -15.54 -16.94
C GLY A 293 7.38 -14.08 -16.59
N GLY A 294 6.70 -13.55 -15.56
CA GLY A 294 6.85 -12.16 -15.12
C GLY A 294 6.00 -11.15 -15.90
N ILE A 295 5.18 -11.62 -16.84
CA ILE A 295 4.39 -10.80 -17.77
C ILE A 295 2.92 -11.11 -17.54
N SER A 296 2.06 -10.06 -17.53
CA SER A 296 0.62 -10.21 -17.42
C SER A 296 0.04 -10.97 -18.62
N ASN A 297 -0.96 -11.82 -18.37
CA ASN A 297 -1.64 -12.62 -19.41
C ASN A 297 -3.07 -12.14 -19.70
N GLY A 298 -3.50 -11.01 -19.10
CA GLY A 298 -4.85 -10.46 -19.25
C GLY A 298 -5.88 -10.96 -18.23
N MET A 299 -5.53 -11.98 -17.44
CA MET A 299 -6.37 -12.41 -16.30
C MET A 299 -6.15 -11.47 -15.10
N PRO A 300 -7.07 -11.46 -14.11
CA PRO A 300 -6.90 -10.67 -12.90
C PRO A 300 -5.58 -10.98 -12.19
N VAL A 301 -4.86 -9.92 -11.76
CA VAL A 301 -3.68 -10.09 -10.90
C VAL A 301 -4.13 -10.02 -9.44
N VAL A 302 -3.84 -11.07 -8.67
CA VAL A 302 -4.19 -11.12 -7.24
C VAL A 302 -2.96 -11.48 -6.41
N PHE A 303 -2.73 -10.67 -5.38
CA PHE A 303 -1.62 -10.90 -4.45
C PHE A 303 -2.03 -10.61 -3.01
N ARG A 304 -1.30 -11.19 -2.06
CA ARG A 304 -1.50 -11.02 -0.62
C ARG A 304 -0.23 -10.57 0.05
N THR A 305 -0.38 -9.72 1.08
CA THR A 305 0.74 -9.30 1.92
C THR A 305 0.47 -9.57 3.39
N ALA A 306 1.53 -9.91 4.12
CA ALA A 306 1.51 -10.05 5.57
C ALA A 306 1.99 -8.75 6.22
N VAL A 307 1.14 -8.17 7.05
CA VAL A 307 1.41 -6.97 7.84
C VAL A 307 1.65 -7.37 9.29
N LYS A 308 2.87 -7.15 9.81
CA LYS A 308 3.19 -7.49 11.20
C LYS A 308 2.48 -6.56 12.18
N PRO A 309 2.26 -6.99 13.45
CA PRO A 309 1.81 -6.12 14.52
C PRO A 309 2.68 -4.87 14.67
N THR A 310 2.10 -3.77 15.11
CA THR A 310 2.83 -2.53 15.41
C THR A 310 3.83 -2.77 16.51
N PRO A 311 5.12 -2.45 16.34
CA PRO A 311 6.15 -2.77 17.34
C PRO A 311 6.09 -1.85 18.57
N SER A 312 5.48 -0.67 18.46
CA SER A 312 5.30 0.25 19.57
C SER A 312 4.06 -0.15 20.37
N ILE A 313 4.26 -0.86 21.48
CA ILE A 313 3.21 -1.33 22.39
C ILE A 313 3.44 -0.79 23.80
N TYR A 314 2.38 -0.77 24.64
CA TYR A 314 2.45 -0.26 26.01
C TYR A 314 2.97 -1.30 27.01
N LYS A 315 3.03 -2.58 26.61
CA LYS A 315 3.62 -3.64 27.45
C LYS A 315 5.10 -3.40 27.67
N PRO A 316 5.63 -3.63 28.89
CA PRO A 316 7.07 -3.58 29.14
C PRO A 316 7.84 -4.54 28.21
N GLN A 317 8.93 -4.06 27.63
CA GLN A 317 9.77 -4.82 26.71
C GLN A 317 11.23 -4.74 27.14
N GLN A 318 11.98 -5.83 26.93
CA GLN A 318 13.43 -5.83 27.07
C GLN A 318 14.08 -5.14 25.87
N THR A 319 15.05 -4.28 26.12
CA THR A 319 15.77 -3.54 25.09
C THR A 319 17.18 -3.21 25.56
N VAL A 320 17.85 -2.30 24.86
CA VAL A 320 19.16 -1.76 25.22
C VAL A 320 19.15 -0.23 25.18
N ASP A 321 19.85 0.36 26.14
CA ASP A 321 20.33 1.73 26.05
C ASP A 321 21.60 1.70 25.16
N TYR A 322 21.44 2.20 23.92
CA TYR A 322 22.52 2.11 22.92
C TYR A 322 23.63 3.14 23.14
N ILE A 323 23.39 4.18 23.95
CA ILE A 323 24.38 5.15 24.36
C ILE A 323 25.21 4.61 25.55
N ALA A 324 24.53 4.14 26.60
CA ALA A 324 25.17 3.56 27.77
C ALA A 324 25.69 2.12 27.54
N LYS A 325 25.32 1.48 26.39
CA LYS A 325 25.69 0.11 25.98
C LYS A 325 25.36 -0.94 27.04
N LYS A 326 24.14 -0.92 27.54
CA LYS A 326 23.65 -1.85 28.56
C LYS A 326 22.20 -2.27 28.28
N ASP A 327 21.81 -3.44 28.80
CA ASP A 327 20.43 -3.89 28.78
C ASP A 327 19.54 -2.94 29.60
N ALA A 328 18.31 -2.78 29.16
CA ALA A 328 17.36 -1.87 29.77
C ALA A 328 15.92 -2.38 29.58
N ASP A 329 15.02 -1.92 30.45
CA ASP A 329 13.58 -2.09 30.30
C ASP A 329 12.98 -0.86 29.61
N LEU A 330 12.07 -1.10 28.67
CA LEU A 330 11.36 -0.07 27.95
C LEU A 330 9.85 -0.18 28.20
N SER A 331 9.27 0.90 28.68
CA SER A 331 7.81 1.10 28.69
C SER A 331 7.50 2.32 27.84
N ILE A 332 6.94 2.10 26.65
CA ILE A 332 6.67 3.16 25.68
C ILE A 332 5.44 3.94 26.14
N GLN A 333 5.55 5.26 26.11
CA GLN A 333 4.42 6.19 26.24
C GLN A 333 4.21 6.88 24.89
N GLY A 334 2.98 7.28 24.58
CA GLY A 334 2.67 7.95 23.33
C GLY A 334 1.38 7.44 22.70
N ARG A 335 1.19 7.72 21.41
CA ARG A 335 -0.04 7.38 20.68
C ARG A 335 0.30 6.38 19.59
N HIS A 336 -0.02 5.11 19.81
CA HIS A 336 0.30 4.00 18.92
C HIS A 336 -0.95 3.35 18.33
N ASP A 337 -0.79 2.75 17.15
CA ASP A 337 -1.86 2.00 16.49
C ASP A 337 -1.93 0.58 17.11
N PRO A 338 -3.08 0.13 17.65
CA PRO A 338 -3.27 -1.27 18.00
C PRO A 338 -3.30 -2.17 16.77
N CYS A 339 -3.65 -1.63 15.61
CA CYS A 339 -3.60 -2.30 14.33
C CYS A 339 -3.47 -1.29 13.19
N ILE A 340 -2.54 -1.54 12.25
CA ILE A 340 -2.39 -0.68 11.06
C ILE A 340 -3.04 -1.28 9.81
N VAL A 341 -3.48 -2.54 9.86
CA VAL A 341 -4.00 -3.28 8.70
C VAL A 341 -5.12 -2.54 7.96
N PRO A 342 -6.16 -1.98 8.64
CA PRO A 342 -7.23 -1.27 7.94
C PRO A 342 -6.71 -0.06 7.15
N ARG A 343 -5.77 0.69 7.72
CA ARG A 343 -5.18 1.87 7.07
C ARG A 343 -4.19 1.50 5.97
N ALA A 344 -3.54 0.35 6.08
CA ALA A 344 -2.58 -0.15 5.11
C ALA A 344 -3.25 -0.62 3.81
N ALA A 345 -4.55 -0.94 3.80
CA ALA A 345 -5.27 -1.40 2.62
C ALA A 345 -5.19 -0.39 1.46
N ILE A 346 -5.57 0.87 1.69
CA ILE A 346 -5.48 1.91 0.65
C ILE A 346 -4.03 2.25 0.28
N VAL A 347 -3.09 2.13 1.23
CA VAL A 347 -1.66 2.32 0.94
C VAL A 347 -1.19 1.26 -0.05
N GLN A 348 -1.60 0.01 0.13
CA GLN A 348 -1.27 -1.11 -0.78
C GLN A 348 -1.91 -0.94 -2.16
N THR A 349 -3.18 -0.50 -2.23
CA THR A 349 -3.86 -0.16 -3.49
C THR A 349 -3.06 0.90 -4.27
N CYS A 350 -2.69 2.00 -3.61
CA CYS A 350 -1.92 3.08 -4.23
C CYS A 350 -0.49 2.65 -4.62
N ALA A 351 0.14 1.79 -3.82
CA ALA A 351 1.44 1.22 -4.15
C ALA A 351 1.37 0.32 -5.40
N ALA A 352 0.35 -0.55 -5.49
CA ALA A 352 0.11 -1.36 -6.68
C ALA A 352 -0.14 -0.49 -7.92
N ALA A 353 -0.93 0.59 -7.78
CA ALA A 353 -1.19 1.53 -8.86
C ALA A 353 0.11 2.16 -9.40
N LEU A 354 1.01 2.60 -8.53
CA LEU A 354 2.31 3.16 -8.92
C LEU A 354 3.19 2.13 -9.64
N ALA A 355 3.21 0.88 -9.18
CA ALA A 355 3.98 -0.19 -9.82
C ALA A 355 3.48 -0.46 -11.26
N LEU A 356 2.16 -0.56 -11.40
CA LEU A 356 1.54 -0.83 -12.70
C LEU A 356 1.67 0.34 -13.66
N ALA A 357 1.49 1.57 -13.18
CA ALA A 357 1.61 2.75 -14.04
C ALA A 357 3.05 2.92 -14.59
N ASP A 358 4.07 2.62 -13.78
CA ASP A 358 5.46 2.62 -14.28
C ASP A 358 5.63 1.56 -15.38
N LEU A 359 5.17 0.31 -15.17
CA LEU A 359 5.21 -0.75 -16.18
C LEU A 359 4.38 -0.43 -17.45
N MET A 360 3.19 0.17 -17.28
CA MET A 360 2.35 0.62 -18.39
C MET A 360 3.07 1.71 -19.21
N THR A 361 3.76 2.62 -18.51
CA THR A 361 4.51 3.70 -19.18
C THR A 361 5.74 3.17 -19.89
N VAL A 362 6.44 2.18 -19.33
CA VAL A 362 7.52 1.46 -20.03
C VAL A 362 6.99 0.82 -21.32
N ARG A 363 5.80 0.19 -21.28
CA ARG A 363 5.23 -0.52 -22.43
C ARG A 363 4.64 0.39 -23.50
N TYR A 364 3.90 1.42 -23.10
CA TYR A 364 3.05 2.24 -23.98
C TYR A 364 3.44 3.72 -24.04
N GLY A 365 4.54 4.12 -23.37
CA GLY A 365 4.82 5.54 -23.17
C GLY A 365 3.71 6.20 -22.39
N THR A 366 3.36 7.44 -22.71
CA THR A 366 2.24 8.18 -22.09
C THR A 366 0.88 7.92 -22.76
N ALA A 367 0.84 7.17 -23.87
CA ALA A 367 -0.37 6.96 -24.68
C ALA A 367 -1.54 6.37 -23.88
N TRP A 368 -1.29 5.48 -22.91
CA TRP A 368 -2.32 4.90 -22.07
C TRP A 368 -3.03 5.92 -21.18
N MET A 369 -2.39 7.05 -20.86
CA MET A 369 -2.97 8.15 -20.10
C MET A 369 -3.70 9.15 -21.00
N GLU A 370 -3.18 9.41 -22.21
CA GLU A 370 -3.68 10.37 -23.20
C GLU A 370 -4.94 9.85 -23.91
N ASP A 371 -4.90 8.59 -24.38
CA ASP A 371 -6.04 7.89 -25.00
C ASP A 371 -6.31 6.57 -24.25
N PRO A 372 -6.96 6.64 -23.08
CA PRO A 372 -7.16 5.46 -22.23
C PRO A 372 -8.05 4.37 -22.84
N THR A 373 -8.73 4.65 -23.96
CA THR A 373 -9.55 3.68 -24.68
C THR A 373 -8.91 3.16 -25.95
N GLY A 374 -7.96 3.88 -26.51
CA GLY A 374 -7.33 3.60 -27.80
C GLY A 374 -5.98 2.88 -27.72
N TYR A 375 -5.23 3.02 -26.63
CA TYR A 375 -3.87 2.51 -26.51
C TYR A 375 -3.73 0.98 -26.71
N ARG A 376 -4.83 0.23 -26.47
CA ARG A 376 -4.86 -1.25 -26.62
C ARG A 376 -4.93 -1.72 -28.10
N LYS A 377 -5.15 -0.81 -29.05
CA LYS A 377 -5.33 -1.15 -30.46
C LYS A 377 -4.01 -1.40 -31.21
N GLU A 378 -2.90 -1.14 -30.59
CA GLU A 378 -1.56 -1.27 -31.18
C GLU A 378 -0.83 -2.57 -30.81
N GLY A 379 -1.55 -3.56 -30.26
CA GLY A 379 -1.01 -4.85 -29.82
C GLY A 379 -1.48 -6.03 -30.62
#